data_6e861e63e95f896c47df1b3a6af943dd
#
_entry.id   6e861e63e95f896c47df1b3a6af943dd
#
_cell.length_a   1.000
_cell.length_b   1.000
_cell.length_c   1.000
_cell.angle_alpha   90.00
_cell.angle_beta   90.00
_cell.angle_gamma   90.00
#
_symmetry.space_group_name_H-M   'P 1'
#
loop_
_entity.id
_entity.type
_entity.pdbx_description
1 polymer ?
#
loop_
_entity_poly.entity_id
_entity_poly.type
_entity_poly.pdbx_seq_one_letter_code
_entity_poly.pdbx_strand_id
1 'polypeptide(L)'
;MINLRNTEIGYERHALTPPIDGCFMAGSLTAIIGANGTGKSTLLKTLAGLQPAIAGQITFTGGKAPQMAYLPQQAELDKQFPIVVQDVVAMGCWPQSGLLGGINHQSRLRIQQALNTVGMQDMARQPVGELSGGQLQRVLFARLLVQQAQLILLDEPFTGIDSQTVRLLLEVIHQLHDEGRTIIAVLHDMSMVADHFPHTLWMTPQGCCWQPSFQVLAQWHHTHSSSCALSSLVPQQSLRAINP
;
A
#
# COMPACT_ATOMS: atom_id res chain seq x y z
N MET A 1 0.41 2.22 -17.90
CA MET A 1 -0.78 1.37 -17.78
C MET A 1 -0.34 -0.07 -17.53
N ILE A 2 -0.95 -0.73 -16.57
CA ILE A 2 -0.69 -2.12 -16.21
C ILE A 2 -1.96 -2.90 -16.52
N ASN A 3 -1.88 -3.88 -17.42
CA ASN A 3 -3.04 -4.71 -17.77
C ASN A 3 -2.90 -6.08 -17.11
N LEU A 4 -3.98 -6.52 -16.52
CA LEU A 4 -4.20 -7.84 -15.96
C LEU A 4 -5.14 -8.61 -16.90
N ARG A 5 -4.74 -9.84 -17.29
CA ARG A 5 -5.56 -10.70 -18.15
C ARG A 5 -5.61 -12.11 -17.55
N ASN A 6 -6.79 -12.52 -17.11
CA ASN A 6 -6.98 -13.79 -16.41
C ASN A 6 -5.91 -14.04 -15.35
N THR A 7 -5.52 -12.99 -14.60
CA THR A 7 -4.39 -13.04 -13.69
C THR A 7 -4.81 -13.71 -12.38
N GLU A 8 -4.24 -14.87 -12.10
CA GLU A 8 -4.42 -15.57 -10.83
C GLU A 8 -3.23 -15.34 -9.92
N ILE A 9 -3.51 -14.95 -8.69
CA ILE A 9 -2.51 -14.69 -7.65
C ILE A 9 -2.67 -15.66 -6.49
N GLY A 10 -1.56 -16.04 -5.86
CA GLY A 10 -1.60 -16.98 -4.72
C GLY A 10 -0.25 -17.57 -4.39
N TYR A 11 -0.25 -18.67 -3.66
CA TYR A 11 0.93 -19.40 -3.21
C TYR A 11 0.84 -20.87 -3.59
N GLU A 12 1.95 -21.51 -3.90
CA GLU A 12 2.07 -22.97 -4.12
C GLU A 12 0.98 -23.55 -5.05
N ARG A 13 0.61 -22.83 -6.12
CA ARG A 13 -0.48 -23.17 -7.05
C ARG A 13 -1.91 -23.07 -6.49
N HIS A 14 -2.09 -22.48 -5.32
CA HIS A 14 -3.42 -22.19 -4.76
C HIS A 14 -3.78 -20.75 -5.04
N ALA A 15 -4.76 -20.51 -5.90
CA ALA A 15 -5.30 -19.19 -6.18
C ALA A 15 -6.06 -18.65 -4.96
N LEU A 16 -5.80 -17.40 -4.58
CA LEU A 16 -6.49 -16.71 -3.47
C LEU A 16 -7.79 -16.04 -3.93
N THR A 17 -7.89 -15.74 -5.22
CA THR A 17 -9.06 -15.09 -5.83
C THR A 17 -9.36 -15.75 -7.17
N PRO A 18 -10.59 -15.61 -7.70
CA PRO A 18 -10.87 -15.80 -9.11
C PRO A 18 -9.91 -14.96 -9.99
N PRO A 19 -9.75 -15.33 -11.29
CA PRO A 19 -8.91 -14.55 -12.19
C PRO A 19 -9.26 -13.07 -12.21
N ILE A 20 -8.23 -12.22 -12.19
CA ILE A 20 -8.37 -10.78 -12.18
C ILE A 20 -8.18 -10.27 -13.61
N ASP A 21 -9.19 -9.54 -14.12
CA ASP A 21 -9.14 -8.82 -15.38
C ASP A 21 -9.28 -7.32 -15.12
N GLY A 22 -8.58 -6.49 -15.91
CA GLY A 22 -8.69 -5.05 -15.84
C GLY A 22 -7.35 -4.34 -15.96
N CYS A 23 -7.32 -3.07 -15.54
CA CYS A 23 -6.08 -2.31 -15.67
C CYS A 23 -5.93 -1.19 -14.63
N PHE A 24 -4.68 -0.94 -14.26
CA PHE A 24 -4.29 0.30 -13.58
C PHE A 24 -3.82 1.30 -14.64
N MET A 25 -4.47 2.45 -14.69
CA MET A 25 -4.12 3.50 -15.65
C MET A 25 -2.80 4.17 -15.27
N ALA A 26 -2.02 4.60 -16.26
CA ALA A 26 -0.82 5.37 -15.99
C ALA A 26 -1.20 6.73 -15.34
N GLY A 27 -0.45 7.15 -14.33
CA GLY A 27 -0.72 8.38 -13.58
C GLY A 27 -1.98 8.30 -12.72
N SER A 28 -2.57 7.11 -12.47
CA SER A 28 -3.71 6.98 -11.58
C SER A 28 -3.31 6.79 -10.12
N LEU A 29 -4.20 7.21 -9.23
CA LEU A 29 -4.14 6.95 -7.81
C LEU A 29 -5.27 5.97 -7.48
N THR A 30 -4.91 4.71 -7.18
CA THR A 30 -5.85 3.60 -7.03
C THR A 30 -5.70 2.92 -5.67
N ALA A 31 -6.79 2.74 -4.94
CA ALA A 31 -6.85 1.94 -3.73
C ALA A 31 -7.20 0.48 -4.06
N ILE A 32 -6.56 -0.47 -3.40
CA ILE A 32 -6.97 -1.88 -3.34
C ILE A 32 -7.59 -2.13 -1.99
N ILE A 33 -8.84 -2.57 -1.98
CA ILE A 33 -9.60 -2.87 -0.77
C ILE A 33 -10.15 -4.29 -0.78
N GLY A 34 -10.55 -4.77 0.36
CA GLY A 34 -11.17 -6.10 0.53
C GLY A 34 -10.88 -6.67 1.92
N ALA A 35 -11.55 -7.77 2.27
CA ALA A 35 -11.34 -8.46 3.54
C ALA A 35 -9.90 -8.99 3.68
N ASN A 36 -9.49 -9.30 4.90
CA ASN A 36 -8.20 -9.94 5.13
C ASN A 36 -8.17 -11.32 4.46
N GLY A 37 -7.02 -11.67 3.87
CA GLY A 37 -6.86 -12.94 3.15
C GLY A 37 -7.34 -12.93 1.69
N THR A 38 -7.93 -11.85 1.17
CA THR A 38 -8.34 -11.77 -0.25
C THR A 38 -7.19 -11.59 -1.25
N GLY A 39 -5.93 -11.59 -0.81
CA GLY A 39 -4.78 -11.52 -1.70
C GLY A 39 -4.30 -10.12 -2.07
N LYS A 40 -4.73 -9.04 -1.39
CA LYS A 40 -4.32 -7.65 -1.68
C LYS A 40 -2.80 -7.47 -1.71
N SER A 41 -2.11 -7.85 -0.64
CA SER A 41 -0.64 -7.79 -0.56
C SER A 41 0.03 -8.73 -1.56
N THR A 42 -0.59 -9.88 -1.84
CA THR A 42 -0.11 -10.83 -2.87
C THR A 42 -0.19 -10.19 -4.25
N LEU A 43 -1.28 -9.48 -4.58
CA LEU A 43 -1.39 -8.74 -5.82
C LEU A 43 -0.30 -7.67 -5.94
N LEU A 44 -0.05 -6.87 -4.88
CA LEU A 44 1.03 -5.88 -4.90
C LEU A 44 2.41 -6.53 -5.11
N LYS A 45 2.70 -7.64 -4.42
CA LYS A 45 3.96 -8.39 -4.59
C LYS A 45 4.09 -8.93 -6.01
N THR A 46 2.98 -9.41 -6.60
CA THR A 46 2.98 -9.91 -7.97
C THR A 46 3.21 -8.77 -8.97
N LEU A 47 2.58 -7.60 -8.78
CA LEU A 47 2.84 -6.39 -9.58
C LEU A 47 4.29 -5.91 -9.45
N ALA A 48 4.87 -6.01 -8.26
CA ALA A 48 6.27 -5.67 -7.99
C ALA A 48 7.28 -6.67 -8.58
N GLY A 49 6.82 -7.81 -9.12
CA GLY A 49 7.69 -8.88 -9.60
C GLY A 49 8.39 -9.67 -8.50
N LEU A 50 7.98 -9.51 -7.24
CA LEU A 50 8.51 -10.23 -6.09
C LEU A 50 7.93 -11.64 -5.96
N GLN A 51 6.81 -11.88 -6.63
CA GLN A 51 6.13 -13.17 -6.68
C GLN A 51 5.53 -13.36 -8.06
N PRO A 52 5.65 -14.54 -8.69
CA PRO A 52 5.02 -14.81 -9.97
C PRO A 52 3.49 -14.92 -9.83
N ALA A 53 2.75 -14.56 -10.88
CA ALA A 53 1.36 -14.96 -11.01
C ALA A 53 1.26 -16.48 -11.18
N ILE A 54 0.20 -17.10 -10.67
CA ILE A 54 -0.06 -18.55 -10.84
C ILE A 54 -0.46 -18.84 -12.28
N ALA A 55 -1.31 -17.99 -12.85
CA ALA A 55 -1.79 -18.07 -14.23
C ALA A 55 -2.10 -16.68 -14.77
N GLY A 56 -2.38 -16.57 -16.07
CA GLY A 56 -2.69 -15.34 -16.75
C GLY A 56 -1.45 -14.49 -17.05
N GLN A 57 -1.66 -13.21 -17.28
CA GLN A 57 -0.60 -12.30 -17.71
C GLN A 57 -0.74 -10.91 -17.11
N ILE A 58 0.40 -10.35 -16.67
CA ILE A 58 0.54 -8.94 -16.31
C ILE A 58 1.42 -8.29 -17.37
N THR A 59 0.89 -7.26 -18.05
CA THR A 59 1.61 -6.57 -19.11
C THR A 59 1.67 -5.08 -18.82
N PHE A 60 2.80 -4.46 -19.20
CA PHE A 60 3.03 -3.02 -19.06
C PHE A 60 3.01 -2.36 -20.42
N THR A 61 2.36 -1.20 -20.54
CA THR A 61 2.39 -0.40 -21.77
C THR A 61 3.85 -0.03 -22.08
N GLY A 62 4.30 -0.29 -23.30
CA GLY A 62 5.70 -0.15 -23.71
C GLY A 62 6.53 -1.42 -23.53
N GLY A 63 5.94 -2.54 -23.09
CA GLY A 63 6.55 -3.88 -23.08
C GLY A 63 7.54 -4.12 -21.94
N LYS A 64 7.93 -3.10 -21.18
CA LYS A 64 8.82 -3.22 -20.02
C LYS A 64 8.14 -2.67 -18.76
N ALA A 65 8.38 -3.31 -17.63
CA ALA A 65 7.99 -2.80 -16.35
C ALA A 65 8.69 -1.45 -16.09
N PRO A 66 7.98 -0.40 -15.64
CA PRO A 66 8.57 0.86 -15.25
C PRO A 66 9.45 0.67 -14.00
N GLN A 67 10.25 1.69 -13.68
CA GLN A 67 10.93 1.73 -12.39
C GLN A 67 9.86 1.74 -11.28
N MET A 68 9.96 0.78 -10.35
CA MET A 68 8.97 0.58 -9.27
C MET A 68 9.60 0.81 -7.91
N ALA A 69 8.80 1.39 -7.01
CA ALA A 69 9.07 1.44 -5.59
C ALA A 69 7.98 0.67 -4.85
N TYR A 70 8.37 -0.21 -3.95
CA TYR A 70 7.46 -1.00 -3.13
C TYR A 70 7.70 -0.74 -1.65
N LEU A 71 6.64 -0.37 -0.94
CA LEU A 71 6.61 -0.24 0.50
C LEU A 71 5.79 -1.39 1.07
N PRO A 72 6.42 -2.38 1.73
CA PRO A 72 5.71 -3.50 2.35
C PRO A 72 4.99 -3.08 3.63
N GLN A 73 3.96 -3.82 4.02
CA GLN A 73 3.19 -3.63 5.25
C GLN A 73 4.07 -3.61 6.51
N GLN A 74 5.05 -4.50 6.56
CA GLN A 74 6.08 -4.51 7.60
C GLN A 74 7.45 -4.45 6.93
N ALA A 75 8.16 -3.36 7.15
CA ALA A 75 9.58 -3.34 6.83
C ALA A 75 10.31 -4.07 7.96
N GLU A 76 10.79 -5.27 7.66
CA GLU A 76 11.67 -6.02 8.57
C GLU A 76 13.04 -5.33 8.61
N LEU A 77 13.09 -4.20 9.31
CA LEU A 77 14.36 -3.60 9.69
C LEU A 77 14.73 -4.16 11.06
N ASP A 78 15.85 -4.88 11.10
CA ASP A 78 16.42 -5.30 12.38
C ASP A 78 16.78 -4.07 13.20
N LYS A 79 16.00 -3.83 14.25
CA LYS A 79 16.20 -2.68 15.14
C LYS A 79 17.52 -2.74 15.91
N GLN A 80 18.16 -3.90 15.98
CA GLN A 80 19.47 -4.08 16.63
C GLN A 80 20.62 -3.75 15.66
N PHE A 81 20.34 -3.68 14.35
CA PHE A 81 21.36 -3.33 13.37
C PHE A 81 21.69 -1.82 13.47
N PRO A 82 22.96 -1.45 13.66
CA PRO A 82 23.35 -0.05 13.92
C PRO A 82 23.36 0.78 12.63
N ILE A 83 22.19 0.96 12.03
CA ILE A 83 21.99 1.79 10.82
C ILE A 83 21.32 3.10 11.19
N VAL A 84 21.77 4.20 10.62
CA VAL A 84 21.17 5.52 10.80
C VAL A 84 20.17 5.86 9.71
N VAL A 85 19.27 6.79 10.02
CA VAL A 85 18.16 7.23 9.14
C VAL A 85 18.64 7.57 7.73
N GLN A 86 19.67 8.39 7.59
CA GLN A 86 20.17 8.80 6.26
C GLN A 86 20.65 7.60 5.42
N ASP A 87 21.21 6.56 6.05
CA ASP A 87 21.73 5.40 5.33
C ASP A 87 20.58 4.51 4.84
N VAL A 88 19.50 4.37 5.62
CA VAL A 88 18.28 3.70 5.16
C VAL A 88 17.68 4.42 3.95
N VAL A 89 17.63 5.76 3.99
CA VAL A 89 17.11 6.55 2.85
C VAL A 89 18.06 6.43 1.65
N ALA A 90 19.38 6.41 1.88
CA ALA A 90 20.40 6.26 0.84
C ALA A 90 20.31 4.94 0.08
N MET A 91 19.82 3.84 0.72
CA MET A 91 19.54 2.58 0.03
C MET A 91 18.53 2.76 -1.13
N GLY A 92 17.67 3.79 -1.08
CA GLY A 92 16.77 4.14 -2.18
C GLY A 92 17.49 4.56 -3.46
N CYS A 93 18.78 4.91 -3.40
CA CYS A 93 19.58 5.24 -4.58
C CYS A 93 20.11 4.01 -5.35
N TRP A 94 20.14 2.83 -4.72
CA TRP A 94 20.75 1.63 -5.30
C TRP A 94 20.24 1.21 -6.68
N PRO A 95 18.95 1.32 -7.01
CA PRO A 95 18.47 1.00 -8.35
C PRO A 95 19.13 1.85 -9.46
N GLN A 96 19.64 3.05 -9.11
CA GLN A 96 20.25 3.98 -10.05
C GLN A 96 21.80 3.92 -10.05
N SER A 97 22.40 3.71 -8.88
CA SER A 97 23.87 3.71 -8.70
C SER A 97 24.49 2.32 -8.84
N GLY A 98 23.70 1.26 -8.76
CA GLY A 98 24.19 -0.11 -8.60
C GLY A 98 24.82 -0.35 -7.22
N LEU A 99 25.08 -1.62 -6.89
CA LEU A 99 25.65 -2.04 -5.59
C LEU A 99 27.05 -1.49 -5.32
N LEU A 100 27.83 -1.17 -6.36
CA LEU A 100 29.20 -0.67 -6.26
C LEU A 100 29.29 0.84 -6.53
N GLY A 101 28.19 1.50 -6.90
CA GLY A 101 28.13 2.94 -7.13
C GLY A 101 28.11 3.73 -5.82
N GLY A 102 29.05 4.66 -5.65
CA GLY A 102 29.06 5.58 -4.52
C GLY A 102 27.91 6.58 -4.57
N ILE A 103 27.53 7.13 -3.40
CA ILE A 103 26.55 8.21 -3.30
C ILE A 103 27.20 9.50 -3.83
N ASN A 104 26.84 9.91 -5.04
CA ASN A 104 27.32 11.14 -5.65
C ASN A 104 26.63 12.39 -5.03
N HIS A 105 27.09 13.58 -5.42
CA HIS A 105 26.55 14.85 -4.90
C HIS A 105 25.03 14.98 -5.15
N GLN A 106 24.54 14.60 -6.32
CA GLN A 106 23.11 14.67 -6.67
C GLN A 106 22.27 13.71 -5.81
N SER A 107 22.77 12.50 -5.55
CA SER A 107 22.09 11.55 -4.65
C SER A 107 22.02 12.09 -3.22
N ARG A 108 23.08 12.75 -2.74
CA ARG A 108 23.07 13.39 -1.40
C ARG A 108 22.02 14.49 -1.30
N LEU A 109 21.89 15.33 -2.31
CA LEU A 109 20.85 16.36 -2.36
C LEU A 109 19.45 15.76 -2.35
N ARG A 110 19.21 14.68 -3.13
CA ARG A 110 17.91 13.96 -3.13
C ARG A 110 17.58 13.35 -1.78
N ILE A 111 18.56 12.74 -1.10
CA ILE A 111 18.39 12.20 0.24
C ILE A 111 17.99 13.31 1.22
N GLN A 112 18.69 14.43 1.19
CA GLN A 112 18.39 15.57 2.06
C GLN A 112 17.01 16.15 1.78
N GLN A 113 16.63 16.32 0.51
CA GLN A 113 15.29 16.76 0.12
C GLN A 113 14.21 15.79 0.58
N ALA A 114 14.40 14.48 0.38
CA ALA A 114 13.46 13.47 0.81
C ALA A 114 13.26 13.47 2.34
N LEU A 115 14.33 13.58 3.12
CA LEU A 115 14.26 13.70 4.57
C LEU A 115 13.52 14.98 5.01
N ASN A 116 13.76 16.09 4.32
CA ASN A 116 13.05 17.34 4.60
C ASN A 116 11.55 17.23 4.28
N THR A 117 11.18 16.62 3.15
CA THR A 117 9.78 16.41 2.75
C THR A 117 8.98 15.63 3.79
N VAL A 118 9.59 14.65 4.47
CA VAL A 118 8.93 13.86 5.51
C VAL A 118 9.20 14.38 6.93
N GLY A 119 9.88 15.53 7.10
CA GLY A 119 10.19 16.13 8.39
C GLY A 119 11.14 15.32 9.26
N MET A 120 12.15 14.68 8.65
CA MET A 120 13.12 13.82 9.35
C MET A 120 14.58 14.30 9.22
N GLN A 121 14.81 15.53 8.72
CA GLN A 121 16.15 16.08 8.49
C GLN A 121 17.00 16.16 9.76
N ASP A 122 16.39 16.52 10.90
CA ASP A 122 17.09 16.68 12.19
C ASP A 122 17.48 15.33 12.81
N MET A 123 16.82 14.25 12.35
CA MET A 123 17.05 12.88 12.81
C MET A 123 17.92 12.06 11.84
N ALA A 124 18.55 12.70 10.83
CA ALA A 124 19.30 12.01 9.79
C ALA A 124 20.41 11.07 10.31
N ARG A 125 21.01 11.40 11.45
CA ARG A 125 22.08 10.62 12.09
C ARG A 125 21.60 9.71 13.22
N GLN A 126 20.31 9.72 13.54
CA GLN A 126 19.76 8.91 14.62
C GLN A 126 19.68 7.44 14.19
N PRO A 127 20.00 6.49 15.10
CA PRO A 127 19.79 5.06 14.86
C PRO A 127 18.32 4.75 14.60
N VAL A 128 18.04 3.92 13.59
CA VAL A 128 16.66 3.56 13.20
C VAL A 128 15.94 2.78 14.31
N GLY A 129 16.68 2.02 15.13
CA GLY A 129 16.14 1.28 16.27
C GLY A 129 15.48 2.15 17.34
N GLU A 130 15.83 3.44 17.43
CA GLU A 130 15.29 4.41 18.38
C GLU A 130 14.04 5.13 17.90
N LEU A 131 13.62 4.92 16.66
CA LEU A 131 12.49 5.60 16.05
C LEU A 131 11.14 5.03 16.52
N SER A 132 10.17 5.93 16.71
CA SER A 132 8.76 5.53 16.81
C SER A 132 8.27 4.91 15.50
N GLY A 133 7.13 4.19 15.53
CA GLY A 133 6.53 3.62 14.33
C GLY A 133 6.24 4.66 13.25
N GLY A 134 5.69 5.82 13.62
CA GLY A 134 5.42 6.92 12.68
C GLY A 134 6.70 7.54 12.10
N GLN A 135 7.74 7.71 12.92
CA GLN A 135 9.04 8.19 12.44
C GLN A 135 9.68 7.20 11.46
N LEU A 136 9.66 5.91 11.78
CA LEU A 136 10.14 4.87 10.88
C LEU A 136 9.39 4.88 9.56
N GLN A 137 8.06 5.02 9.59
CA GLN A 137 7.24 5.10 8.38
C GLN A 137 7.62 6.31 7.51
N ARG A 138 7.87 7.47 8.11
CA ARG A 138 8.38 8.66 7.41
C ARG A 138 9.74 8.39 6.74
N VAL A 139 10.66 7.70 7.42
CA VAL A 139 11.96 7.30 6.85
C VAL A 139 11.79 6.37 5.65
N LEU A 140 10.88 5.40 5.74
CA LEU A 140 10.58 4.50 4.63
C LEU A 140 9.97 5.23 3.43
N PHE A 141 9.13 6.25 3.66
CA PHE A 141 8.64 7.14 2.60
C PHE A 141 9.76 7.98 2.00
N ALA A 142 10.69 8.53 2.82
CA ALA A 142 11.86 9.23 2.29
C ALA A 142 12.70 8.32 1.39
N ARG A 143 12.92 7.05 1.79
CA ARG A 143 13.60 6.06 0.95
C ARG A 143 12.88 5.80 -0.37
N LEU A 144 11.53 5.78 -0.35
CA LEU A 144 10.71 5.62 -1.54
C LEU A 144 10.85 6.84 -2.48
N LEU A 145 10.83 8.07 -1.94
CA LEU A 145 11.00 9.31 -2.70
C LEU A 145 12.32 9.33 -3.47
N VAL A 146 13.42 8.92 -2.84
CA VAL A 146 14.76 8.90 -3.46
C VAL A 146 14.83 7.96 -4.66
N GLN A 147 13.99 6.91 -4.72
CA GLN A 147 13.96 5.97 -5.84
C GLN A 147 13.47 6.60 -7.15
N GLN A 148 12.70 7.70 -7.09
CA GLN A 148 12.13 8.39 -8.25
C GLN A 148 11.34 7.45 -9.18
N ALA A 149 10.66 6.47 -8.62
CA ALA A 149 9.93 5.45 -9.35
C ALA A 149 8.69 6.03 -10.05
N GLN A 150 8.35 5.50 -11.23
CA GLN A 150 7.14 5.85 -11.97
C GLN A 150 5.90 5.10 -11.45
N LEU A 151 6.11 3.92 -10.87
CA LEU A 151 5.07 3.11 -10.24
C LEU A 151 5.41 2.94 -8.76
N ILE A 152 4.46 3.31 -7.92
CA ILE A 152 4.58 3.26 -6.46
C ILE A 152 3.53 2.31 -5.92
N LEU A 153 3.97 1.31 -5.19
CA LEU A 153 3.14 0.27 -4.59
C LEU A 153 3.25 0.37 -3.07
N LEU A 154 2.12 0.61 -2.40
CA LEU A 154 2.06 0.84 -0.95
C LEU A 154 1.17 -0.23 -0.30
N ASP A 155 1.75 -1.06 0.56
CA ASP A 155 1.02 -2.10 1.27
C ASP A 155 0.72 -1.65 2.71
N GLU A 156 -0.53 -1.23 2.96
CA GLU A 156 -1.02 -0.70 4.25
C GLU A 156 -0.13 0.40 4.86
N PRO A 157 0.16 1.47 4.12
CA PRO A 157 1.18 2.46 4.51
C PRO A 157 0.84 3.26 5.77
N PHE A 158 -0.40 3.21 6.25
CA PHE A 158 -0.89 4.03 7.38
C PHE A 158 -1.20 3.21 8.64
N THR A 159 -0.92 1.91 8.63
CA THR A 159 -1.21 1.04 9.77
C THR A 159 -0.29 1.35 10.96
N GLY A 160 -0.89 1.59 12.13
CA GLY A 160 -0.16 1.77 13.39
C GLY A 160 0.56 3.11 13.55
N ILE A 161 0.20 4.14 12.77
CA ILE A 161 0.76 5.50 12.87
C ILE A 161 -0.29 6.53 13.30
N ASP A 162 0.17 7.64 13.83
CA ASP A 162 -0.68 8.73 14.30
C ASP A 162 -1.28 9.55 13.15
N SER A 163 -2.38 10.26 13.43
CA SER A 163 -3.12 11.03 12.43
C SER A 163 -2.33 12.20 11.80
N GLN A 164 -1.35 12.74 12.51
CA GLN A 164 -0.50 13.81 11.98
C GLN A 164 0.46 13.24 10.93
N THR A 165 1.06 12.09 11.22
CA THR A 165 1.90 11.36 10.25
C THR A 165 1.09 10.92 9.04
N VAL A 166 -0.14 10.39 9.23
CA VAL A 166 -1.03 10.04 8.10
C VAL A 166 -1.25 11.23 7.17
N ARG A 167 -1.60 12.41 7.71
CA ARG A 167 -1.84 13.61 6.90
C ARG A 167 -0.61 13.99 6.07
N LEU A 168 0.57 14.05 6.70
CA LEU A 168 1.81 14.36 6.01
C LEU A 168 2.10 13.36 4.87
N LEU A 169 1.90 12.07 5.11
CA LEU A 169 2.16 11.04 4.09
C LEU A 169 1.12 11.08 2.96
N LEU A 170 -0.12 11.44 3.23
CA LEU A 170 -1.14 11.70 2.20
C LEU A 170 -0.76 12.89 1.31
N GLU A 171 -0.26 13.99 1.90
CA GLU A 171 0.25 15.13 1.13
C GLU A 171 1.39 14.70 0.19
N VAL A 172 2.32 13.88 0.67
CA VAL A 172 3.40 13.31 -0.16
C VAL A 172 2.85 12.44 -1.30
N ILE A 173 1.84 11.60 -1.02
CA ILE A 173 1.19 10.76 -2.04
C ILE A 173 0.52 11.62 -3.11
N HIS A 174 -0.21 12.67 -2.71
CA HIS A 174 -0.86 13.59 -3.64
C HIS A 174 0.17 14.34 -4.50
N GLN A 175 1.25 14.85 -3.90
CA GLN A 175 2.33 15.48 -4.65
C GLN A 175 2.91 14.52 -5.70
N LEU A 176 3.18 13.26 -5.35
CA LEU A 176 3.70 12.27 -6.30
C LEU A 176 2.69 11.96 -7.42
N HIS A 177 1.40 11.93 -7.11
CA HIS A 177 0.34 11.76 -8.10
C HIS A 177 0.26 12.95 -9.06
N ASP A 178 0.35 14.18 -8.55
CA ASP A 178 0.36 15.42 -9.33
C ASP A 178 1.60 15.51 -10.26
N GLU A 179 2.71 14.88 -9.86
CA GLU A 179 3.89 14.68 -10.71
C GLU A 179 3.67 13.61 -11.81
N GLY A 180 2.46 13.03 -11.93
CA GLY A 180 2.09 12.04 -12.94
C GLY A 180 2.53 10.60 -12.62
N ARG A 181 2.86 10.30 -11.38
CA ARG A 181 3.22 8.94 -10.97
C ARG A 181 1.99 8.07 -10.80
N THR A 182 2.12 6.79 -11.10
CA THR A 182 1.08 5.80 -10.85
C THR A 182 1.23 5.26 -9.43
N ILE A 183 0.17 5.33 -8.62
CA ILE A 183 0.20 4.92 -7.22
C ILE A 183 -0.91 3.91 -6.98
N ILE A 184 -0.54 2.77 -6.40
CA ILE A 184 -1.46 1.70 -6.01
C ILE A 184 -1.23 1.42 -4.53
N ALA A 185 -2.27 1.60 -3.71
CA ALA A 185 -2.17 1.42 -2.26
C ALA A 185 -3.21 0.42 -1.75
N VAL A 186 -2.79 -0.53 -0.93
CA VAL A 186 -3.71 -1.36 -0.12
C VAL A 186 -4.14 -0.57 1.09
N LEU A 187 -5.44 -0.42 1.28
CA LEU A 187 -6.03 0.37 2.36
C LEU A 187 -7.20 -0.38 3.01
N HIS A 188 -7.48 -0.04 4.28
CA HIS A 188 -8.59 -0.60 5.07
C HIS A 188 -9.61 0.46 5.47
N ASP A 189 -9.22 1.72 5.56
CA ASP A 189 -10.10 2.83 5.94
C ASP A 189 -10.88 3.34 4.71
N MET A 190 -12.18 3.08 4.71
CA MET A 190 -13.07 3.43 3.58
C MET A 190 -13.29 4.93 3.45
N SER A 191 -13.24 5.69 4.54
CA SER A 191 -13.32 7.15 4.49
C SER A 191 -12.09 7.72 3.80
N MET A 192 -10.90 7.25 4.19
CA MET A 192 -9.64 7.62 3.54
C MET A 192 -9.63 7.27 2.05
N VAL A 193 -10.16 6.09 1.69
CA VAL A 193 -10.27 5.68 0.28
C VAL A 193 -11.17 6.63 -0.50
N ALA A 194 -12.34 6.96 0.03
CA ALA A 194 -13.30 7.83 -0.64
C ALA A 194 -12.79 9.28 -0.80
N ASP A 195 -12.08 9.78 0.23
CA ASP A 195 -11.63 11.17 0.27
C ASP A 195 -10.35 11.40 -0.56
N HIS A 196 -9.48 10.38 -0.69
CA HIS A 196 -8.13 10.59 -1.22
C HIS A 196 -7.82 9.77 -2.48
N PHE A 197 -8.56 8.70 -2.78
CA PHE A 197 -8.28 7.80 -3.91
C PHE A 197 -9.44 7.78 -4.90
N PRO A 198 -9.28 8.32 -6.12
CA PRO A 198 -10.38 8.38 -7.10
C PRO A 198 -10.83 7.00 -7.60
N HIS A 199 -9.91 6.03 -7.66
CA HIS A 199 -10.16 4.70 -8.22
C HIS A 199 -9.97 3.61 -7.18
N THR A 200 -10.77 2.56 -7.29
CA THR A 200 -10.70 1.42 -6.38
C THR A 200 -10.77 0.09 -7.15
N LEU A 201 -9.90 -0.84 -6.76
CA LEU A 201 -10.04 -2.26 -7.02
C LEU A 201 -10.57 -2.93 -5.75
N TRP A 202 -11.81 -3.37 -5.77
CA TRP A 202 -12.40 -4.11 -4.66
C TRP A 202 -12.24 -5.60 -4.88
N MET A 203 -11.47 -6.23 -4.00
CA MET A 203 -11.21 -7.67 -4.02
C MET A 203 -12.11 -8.40 -3.05
N THR A 204 -12.86 -9.38 -3.56
CA THR A 204 -13.76 -10.25 -2.79
C THR A 204 -13.44 -11.71 -3.10
N PRO A 205 -13.89 -12.67 -2.26
CA PRO A 205 -13.76 -14.10 -2.57
C PRO A 205 -14.47 -14.53 -3.88
N GLN A 206 -15.46 -13.74 -4.34
CA GLN A 206 -16.22 -14.01 -5.55
C GLN A 206 -15.59 -13.39 -6.81
N GLY A 207 -14.66 -12.47 -6.65
CA GLY A 207 -13.98 -11.79 -7.76
C GLY A 207 -13.57 -10.36 -7.42
N CYS A 208 -13.10 -9.66 -8.44
CA CYS A 208 -12.60 -8.30 -8.33
C CYS A 208 -13.48 -7.32 -9.09
N CYS A 209 -13.74 -6.16 -8.53
CA CYS A 209 -14.54 -5.11 -9.15
C CYS A 209 -13.76 -3.79 -9.20
N TRP A 210 -13.70 -3.20 -10.40
CA TRP A 210 -13.10 -1.89 -10.63
C TRP A 210 -14.19 -0.83 -10.61
N GLN A 211 -14.05 0.18 -9.76
CA GLN A 211 -15.05 1.23 -9.68
C GLN A 211 -14.47 2.53 -9.06
N PRO A 212 -15.14 3.67 -9.29
CA PRO A 212 -14.82 4.90 -8.57
C PRO A 212 -15.04 4.73 -7.07
N SER A 213 -14.18 5.30 -6.24
CA SER A 213 -14.18 5.10 -4.79
C SER A 213 -15.46 5.57 -4.10
N PHE A 214 -16.10 6.62 -4.61
CA PHE A 214 -17.38 7.10 -4.08
C PHE A 214 -18.52 6.07 -4.21
N GLN A 215 -18.48 5.20 -5.23
CA GLN A 215 -19.46 4.12 -5.40
C GLN A 215 -19.23 2.98 -4.42
N VAL A 216 -17.98 2.70 -4.11
CA VAL A 216 -17.59 1.68 -3.12
C VAL A 216 -18.14 2.04 -1.74
N LEU A 217 -17.97 3.28 -1.33
CA LEU A 217 -18.42 3.75 -0.02
C LEU A 217 -19.94 3.56 0.16
N ALA A 218 -20.73 3.89 -0.89
CA ALA A 218 -22.17 3.70 -0.88
C ALA A 218 -22.55 2.21 -0.70
N GLN A 219 -21.89 1.30 -1.40
CA GLN A 219 -22.13 -0.14 -1.30
C GLN A 219 -21.65 -0.71 0.05
N TRP A 220 -20.52 -0.23 0.56
CA TRP A 220 -19.97 -0.66 1.84
C TRP A 220 -20.94 -0.37 3.00
N HIS A 221 -21.53 0.81 3.02
CA HIS A 221 -22.54 1.16 4.02
C HIS A 221 -23.77 0.26 3.96
N HIS A 222 -24.25 -0.10 2.78
CA HIS A 222 -25.39 -1.00 2.61
C HIS A 222 -25.09 -2.42 3.11
N THR A 223 -23.91 -2.96 2.82
CA THR A 223 -23.55 -4.33 3.24
C THR A 223 -23.29 -4.46 4.76
N HIS A 224 -22.75 -3.42 5.39
CA HIS A 224 -22.43 -3.46 6.82
C HIS A 224 -23.61 -2.98 7.71
N SER A 225 -24.48 -2.12 7.21
CA SER A 225 -25.72 -1.74 7.93
C SER A 225 -26.73 -2.89 8.02
N SER A 226 -26.78 -3.79 7.02
CA SER A 226 -27.65 -4.97 7.05
C SER A 226 -27.19 -6.04 8.02
N SER A 227 -25.90 -6.15 8.34
CA SER A 227 -25.38 -7.10 9.33
C SER A 227 -25.57 -6.62 10.77
N CYS A 228 -25.67 -5.33 11.02
CA CYS A 228 -25.97 -4.77 12.35
C CYS A 228 -27.45 -4.90 12.72
N ALA A 229 -28.36 -4.95 11.73
CA ALA A 229 -29.80 -5.12 11.98
C ALA A 229 -30.22 -6.54 12.35
N LEU A 230 -29.39 -7.55 12.07
CA LEU A 230 -29.67 -8.96 12.39
C LEU A 230 -29.23 -9.39 13.80
N SER A 231 -28.41 -8.60 14.47
CA SER A 231 -27.97 -8.91 15.86
C SER A 231 -28.91 -8.39 16.96
N SER A 232 -29.98 -7.65 16.61
CA SER A 232 -30.97 -7.11 17.57
C SER A 232 -32.27 -7.87 17.65
N LEU A 233 -32.40 -9.04 16.98
CA LEU A 233 -33.59 -9.90 17.02
C LEU A 233 -33.30 -11.26 17.66
N VAL A 234 -32.85 -11.26 18.91
CA VAL A 234 -32.97 -12.45 19.78
C VAL A 234 -34.16 -12.20 20.70
N PRO A 235 -35.26 -12.96 20.59
CA PRO A 235 -36.40 -12.87 21.52
C PRO A 235 -35.95 -13.35 22.89
N GLN A 236 -36.02 -12.48 23.90
CA GLN A 236 -36.07 -12.88 25.30
C GLN A 236 -37.43 -13.51 25.58
N GLN A 237 -37.55 -14.81 25.38
CA GLN A 237 -38.64 -15.57 25.97
C GLN A 237 -38.14 -16.96 26.41
N SER A 238 -38.24 -17.19 27.69
CA SER A 238 -38.35 -18.49 28.39
C SER A 238 -37.37 -18.66 29.55
N LEU A 239 -37.61 -17.92 30.63
CA LEU A 239 -37.21 -18.33 31.97
C LEU A 239 -38.37 -18.00 32.95
N ARG A 240 -39.42 -18.80 32.92
CA ARG A 240 -40.33 -18.93 34.04
C ARG A 240 -40.84 -20.38 34.13
N ALA A 241 -40.77 -20.86 35.33
CA ALA A 241 -41.37 -22.09 35.87
C ALA A 241 -40.55 -23.36 35.65
N ILE A 242 -39.94 -23.82 36.74
CA ILE A 242 -40.42 -25.00 37.50
C ILE A 242 -39.63 -25.00 38.81
N ASN A 243 -40.37 -24.71 39.91
CA ASN A 243 -40.13 -25.28 41.22
C ASN A 243 -41.42 -25.98 41.58
N PRO A 244 -41.44 -27.11 42.23
CA PRO A 244 -41.44 -27.15 43.67
C PRO A 244 -40.22 -27.81 44.30
#